data_20ca71638381d1c6e1561ecae04b6037
#
_entry.id   20ca71638381d1c6e1561ecae04b6037
#
_cell.length_a   1.000
_cell.length_b   1.000
_cell.length_c   1.000
_cell.angle_alpha   90.00
_cell.angle_beta   90.00
_cell.angle_gamma   90.00
#
_symmetry.space_group_name_H-M   'P 1'
#
loop_
_entity.id
_entity.type
_entity.pdbx_description
1 polymer ?
#
loop_
_entity_poly.entity_id
_entity_poly.type
_entity_poly.pdbx_seq_one_letter_code
_entity_poly.pdbx_strand_id
1 'polypeptide(L)'
;MAEDAKNALKNREFDAAGVKVTEGAEVMGYVVTDELADGVVTEYLKKIEPERLISDSTPIAEIFKALINKEFSFVLYGQHIVGIITKADINKPPVRIYLFGIISLFEMHLNSWINYFYPDNSWESEVPEKRIEDAYNTYDKRKGNNQDLSLLECLQLCDKRDLLAKSEDFKKDFDFSKNKFDTFVKQVEKIRNELAHSQNSIISNINWPLFVKTVSRLEQFLTKSDEKVEKIASEGNDLQDLLVLSVEP
;
A
#
# COMPACT_ATOMS: atom_id res chain seq x y z
N MET A 1 33.77 -20.26 -10.68
CA MET A 1 33.97 -19.44 -11.89
C MET A 1 32.78 -18.49 -12.02
N ALA A 2 32.86 -17.44 -12.85
CA ALA A 2 31.73 -16.49 -13.02
C ALA A 2 30.56 -17.14 -13.71
N GLU A 3 30.78 -18.06 -14.66
CA GLU A 3 29.69 -18.79 -15.33
C GLU A 3 28.91 -19.70 -14.37
N ASP A 4 29.57 -20.37 -13.42
CA ASP A 4 28.92 -21.18 -12.41
C ASP A 4 28.01 -20.33 -11.50
N ALA A 5 28.52 -19.14 -11.12
CA ALA A 5 27.75 -18.16 -10.35
C ALA A 5 26.52 -17.67 -11.13
N LYS A 6 26.68 -17.36 -12.42
CA LYS A 6 25.58 -16.97 -13.31
C LYS A 6 24.49 -18.04 -13.37
N ASN A 7 24.89 -19.29 -13.59
CA ASN A 7 23.96 -20.41 -13.65
C ASN A 7 23.25 -20.62 -12.32
N ALA A 8 23.96 -20.52 -11.20
CA ALA A 8 23.37 -20.64 -9.87
C ALA A 8 22.36 -19.53 -9.57
N LEU A 9 22.63 -18.29 -9.99
CA LEU A 9 21.73 -17.14 -9.83
C LEU A 9 20.50 -17.25 -10.75
N LYS A 10 20.71 -17.62 -12.02
CA LYS A 10 19.61 -17.85 -12.97
C LYS A 10 18.65 -18.96 -12.52
N ASN A 11 19.18 -20.06 -11.99
CA ASN A 11 18.36 -21.16 -11.46
C ASN A 11 17.50 -20.73 -10.25
N ARG A 12 17.85 -19.64 -9.59
CA ARG A 12 17.13 -19.05 -8.46
C ARG A 12 16.31 -17.81 -8.84
N GLU A 13 16.36 -17.45 -10.13
CA GLU A 13 15.71 -16.22 -10.64
C GLU A 13 16.19 -14.94 -9.94
N PHE A 14 17.51 -14.88 -9.63
CA PHE A 14 18.12 -13.72 -8.99
C PHE A 14 18.82 -12.83 -10.02
N ASP A 15 18.45 -11.54 -10.05
CA ASP A 15 19.06 -10.55 -10.96
C ASP A 15 20.42 -10.07 -10.46
N ALA A 16 20.67 -10.11 -9.15
CA ALA A 16 21.90 -9.66 -8.53
C ALA A 16 22.21 -10.42 -7.23
N ALA A 17 23.48 -10.41 -6.83
CA ALA A 17 23.90 -10.98 -5.55
C ALA A 17 25.04 -10.19 -4.92
N GLY A 18 25.05 -10.08 -3.59
CA GLY A 18 26.20 -9.62 -2.82
C GLY A 18 27.33 -10.66 -2.83
N VAL A 19 28.55 -10.19 -2.94
CA VAL A 19 29.75 -11.02 -3.01
C VAL A 19 30.53 -10.92 -1.70
N LYS A 20 30.89 -12.08 -1.14
CA LYS A 20 31.74 -12.24 0.04
C LYS A 20 32.99 -13.03 -0.34
N VAL A 21 34.12 -12.78 0.34
CA VAL A 21 35.34 -13.55 0.11
C VAL A 21 35.25 -14.97 0.66
N THR A 22 34.69 -15.07 1.86
CA THR A 22 34.44 -16.34 2.58
C THR A 22 33.10 -16.30 3.28
N GLU A 23 32.62 -17.47 3.67
CA GLU A 23 31.44 -17.54 4.52
C GLU A 23 31.69 -16.79 5.84
N GLY A 24 30.72 -15.96 6.24
CA GLY A 24 30.84 -15.08 7.42
C GLY A 24 31.55 -13.75 7.20
N ALA A 25 32.23 -13.54 6.06
CA ALA A 25 32.86 -12.26 5.74
C ALA A 25 31.80 -11.19 5.38
N GLU A 26 32.24 -9.93 5.43
CA GLU A 26 31.43 -8.79 4.96
C GLU A 26 31.19 -8.85 3.46
N VAL A 27 30.10 -8.24 3.01
CA VAL A 27 29.80 -8.06 1.59
C VAL A 27 30.71 -6.99 1.02
N MET A 28 31.59 -7.37 0.09
CA MET A 28 32.57 -6.49 -0.55
C MET A 28 31.96 -5.63 -1.66
N GLY A 29 30.95 -6.13 -2.31
CA GLY A 29 30.31 -5.56 -3.47
C GLY A 29 29.24 -6.48 -4.00
N TYR A 30 28.80 -6.26 -5.23
CA TYR A 30 27.77 -7.08 -5.84
C TYR A 30 28.07 -7.37 -7.31
N VAL A 31 27.40 -8.39 -7.83
CA VAL A 31 27.38 -8.73 -9.25
C VAL A 31 25.96 -8.73 -9.78
N VAL A 32 25.82 -8.45 -11.07
CA VAL A 32 24.54 -8.54 -11.80
C VAL A 32 24.58 -9.80 -12.66
N THR A 33 23.55 -10.61 -12.57
CA THR A 33 23.50 -11.96 -13.18
C THR A 33 23.75 -11.94 -14.68
N ASP A 34 23.14 -11.03 -15.41
CA ASP A 34 23.28 -10.98 -16.87
C ASP A 34 24.66 -10.47 -17.33
N GLU A 35 25.37 -9.77 -16.48
CA GLU A 35 26.71 -9.27 -16.79
C GLU A 35 27.82 -10.30 -16.57
N LEU A 36 27.56 -11.37 -15.81
CA LEU A 36 28.51 -12.44 -15.59
C LEU A 36 28.80 -13.21 -16.90
N ALA A 37 30.07 -13.46 -17.17
CA ALA A 37 30.53 -14.22 -18.32
C ALA A 37 31.71 -15.10 -17.91
N ASP A 38 32.64 -15.43 -18.84
CA ASP A 38 33.85 -16.19 -18.54
C ASP A 38 34.76 -15.45 -17.55
N GLY A 39 35.59 -16.18 -16.82
CA GLY A 39 36.54 -15.63 -15.87
C GLY A 39 36.17 -15.83 -14.41
N VAL A 40 36.64 -14.94 -13.54
CA VAL A 40 36.39 -14.99 -12.10
C VAL A 40 35.35 -13.94 -11.68
N VAL A 41 34.53 -14.25 -10.67
CA VAL A 41 33.44 -13.37 -10.19
C VAL A 41 33.95 -11.98 -9.80
N THR A 42 35.17 -11.87 -9.30
CA THR A 42 35.76 -10.59 -8.88
C THR A 42 35.99 -9.60 -10.01
N GLU A 43 36.08 -10.06 -11.26
CA GLU A 43 36.20 -9.18 -12.44
C GLU A 43 34.91 -8.41 -12.74
N TYR A 44 33.78 -8.92 -12.25
CA TYR A 44 32.46 -8.34 -12.41
C TYR A 44 31.94 -7.63 -11.15
N LEU A 45 32.81 -7.47 -10.14
CA LEU A 45 32.45 -6.92 -8.86
C LEU A 45 32.18 -5.41 -8.98
N LYS A 46 30.97 -5.03 -8.63
CA LYS A 46 30.55 -3.62 -8.53
C LYS A 46 30.57 -3.16 -7.09
N LYS A 47 30.98 -1.91 -6.89
CA LYS A 47 30.89 -1.24 -5.59
C LYS A 47 29.46 -0.96 -5.23
N ILE A 48 29.10 -1.11 -3.96
CA ILE A 48 27.79 -0.76 -3.44
C ILE A 48 27.80 0.74 -3.14
N GLU A 49 27.04 1.48 -3.93
CA GLU A 49 26.87 2.92 -3.73
C GLU A 49 25.85 3.20 -2.59
N PRO A 50 26.05 4.29 -1.82
CA PRO A 50 25.17 4.63 -0.70
C PRO A 50 23.66 4.66 -1.07
N GLU A 51 23.35 5.08 -2.28
CA GLU A 51 21.97 5.16 -2.80
C GLU A 51 21.29 3.79 -2.91
N ARG A 52 22.07 2.70 -2.93
CA ARG A 52 21.56 1.32 -2.94
C ARG A 52 21.37 0.73 -1.55
N LEU A 53 21.64 1.51 -0.50
CA LEU A 53 21.53 1.05 0.88
C LEU A 53 20.24 1.56 1.51
N ILE A 54 19.55 0.69 2.22
CA ILE A 54 18.43 1.02 3.09
C ILE A 54 18.65 0.36 4.45
N SER A 55 18.11 0.93 5.51
CA SER A 55 18.14 0.30 6.84
C SER A 55 17.07 -0.80 6.93
N ASP A 56 17.31 -1.80 7.75
CA ASP A 56 16.30 -2.80 8.14
C ASP A 56 15.07 -2.19 8.86
N SER A 57 15.25 -1.01 9.45
CA SER A 57 14.17 -0.21 10.07
C SER A 57 13.44 0.72 9.11
N THR A 58 13.79 0.73 7.81
CA THR A 58 13.13 1.57 6.80
C THR A 58 11.66 1.19 6.66
N PRO A 59 10.71 2.14 6.83
CA PRO A 59 9.29 1.87 6.63
C PRO A 59 8.98 1.32 5.24
N ILE A 60 8.00 0.42 5.13
CA ILE A 60 7.66 -0.26 3.86
C ILE A 60 7.36 0.75 2.73
N ALA A 61 6.64 1.83 3.02
CA ALA A 61 6.37 2.86 2.01
C ALA A 61 7.63 3.56 1.48
N GLU A 62 8.65 3.76 2.34
CA GLU A 62 9.91 4.35 1.94
C GLU A 62 10.74 3.37 1.11
N ILE A 63 10.63 2.07 1.38
CA ILE A 63 11.24 1.01 0.53
C ILE A 63 10.68 1.10 -0.89
N PHE A 64 9.37 1.30 -1.05
CA PHE A 64 8.78 1.47 -2.39
C PHE A 64 9.36 2.67 -3.13
N LYS A 65 9.57 3.80 -2.44
CA LYS A 65 10.21 5.00 -3.01
C LYS A 65 11.65 4.74 -3.40
N ALA A 66 12.42 4.05 -2.55
CA ALA A 66 13.80 3.69 -2.83
C ALA A 66 13.97 2.83 -4.10
N LEU A 67 12.94 2.06 -4.46
CA LEU A 67 12.94 1.16 -5.63
C LEU A 67 12.34 1.79 -6.90
N ILE A 68 11.97 3.10 -6.92
CA ILE A 68 11.35 3.73 -8.12
C ILE A 68 12.27 3.59 -9.35
N ASN A 69 13.54 3.94 -9.20
CA ASN A 69 14.52 3.95 -10.29
C ASN A 69 15.58 2.85 -10.14
N LYS A 70 15.30 1.82 -9.36
CA LYS A 70 16.24 0.75 -9.06
C LYS A 70 15.52 -0.59 -9.08
N GLU A 71 16.21 -1.62 -9.53
CA GLU A 71 15.66 -2.98 -9.49
C GLU A 71 15.80 -3.60 -8.10
N PHE A 72 16.83 -3.22 -7.35
CA PHE A 72 17.09 -3.72 -6.00
C PHE A 72 17.83 -2.70 -5.13
N SER A 73 17.78 -2.93 -3.81
CA SER A 73 18.59 -2.25 -2.79
C SER A 73 19.13 -3.28 -1.79
N PHE A 74 20.24 -2.97 -1.14
CA PHE A 74 20.80 -3.78 -0.06
C PHE A 74 20.28 -3.30 1.29
N VAL A 75 20.00 -4.25 2.18
CA VAL A 75 19.49 -3.98 3.52
C VAL A 75 20.63 -4.01 4.52
N LEU A 76 20.78 -2.93 5.28
CA LEU A 76 21.73 -2.79 6.37
C LEU A 76 21.06 -3.12 7.71
N TYR A 77 21.77 -3.90 8.53
CA TYR A 77 21.54 -4.01 9.96
C TYR A 77 22.81 -3.53 10.67
N GLY A 78 22.73 -2.39 11.34
CA GLY A 78 23.92 -1.70 11.82
C GLY A 78 24.86 -1.32 10.66
N GLN A 79 26.06 -1.90 10.63
CA GLN A 79 27.06 -1.67 9.58
C GLN A 79 27.15 -2.84 8.56
N HIS A 80 26.36 -3.89 8.75
CA HIS A 80 26.43 -5.12 7.97
C HIS A 80 25.33 -5.19 6.93
N ILE A 81 25.66 -5.61 5.72
CA ILE A 81 24.66 -5.92 4.69
C ILE A 81 24.13 -7.33 4.99
N VAL A 82 22.84 -7.38 5.33
CA VAL A 82 22.16 -8.61 5.74
C VAL A 82 21.21 -9.17 4.68
N GLY A 83 20.88 -8.37 3.66
CA GLY A 83 19.94 -8.80 2.64
C GLY A 83 19.93 -7.93 1.41
N ILE A 84 19.11 -8.35 0.46
CA ILE A 84 18.75 -7.62 -0.76
C ILE A 84 17.23 -7.57 -0.84
N ILE A 85 16.68 -6.47 -1.29
CA ILE A 85 15.26 -6.29 -1.53
C ILE A 85 15.03 -5.81 -2.95
N THR A 86 13.98 -6.33 -3.58
CA THR A 86 13.59 -6.06 -4.97
C THR A 86 12.12 -5.63 -5.06
N LYS A 87 11.69 -5.18 -6.23
CA LYS A 87 10.26 -4.93 -6.48
C LYS A 87 9.40 -6.18 -6.30
N ALA A 88 9.94 -7.38 -6.56
CA ALA A 88 9.22 -8.64 -6.40
C ALA A 88 8.84 -8.94 -4.94
N ASP A 89 9.54 -8.35 -3.97
CA ASP A 89 9.26 -8.54 -2.55
C ASP A 89 7.94 -7.90 -2.10
N ILE A 90 7.30 -7.08 -2.94
CA ILE A 90 5.92 -6.60 -2.70
C ILE A 90 4.92 -7.75 -2.53
N ASN A 91 5.21 -8.90 -3.11
CA ASN A 91 4.33 -10.08 -3.02
C ASN A 91 4.48 -10.84 -1.70
N LYS A 92 5.48 -10.49 -0.89
CA LYS A 92 5.71 -11.15 0.40
C LYS A 92 4.64 -10.79 1.43
N PRO A 93 4.29 -11.73 2.34
CA PRO A 93 3.22 -11.54 3.30
C PRO A 93 3.26 -10.24 4.10
N PRO A 94 4.41 -9.77 4.64
CA PRO A 94 4.44 -8.52 5.40
C PRO A 94 3.98 -7.30 4.60
N VAL A 95 4.37 -7.22 3.32
CA VAL A 95 3.97 -6.12 2.44
C VAL A 95 2.49 -6.19 2.08
N ARG A 96 1.98 -7.40 1.83
CA ARG A 96 0.55 -7.61 1.58
C ARG A 96 -0.30 -7.21 2.77
N ILE A 97 0.12 -7.57 3.99
CA ILE A 97 -0.56 -7.19 5.23
C ILE A 97 -0.57 -5.66 5.40
N TYR A 98 0.58 -5.01 5.18
CA TYR A 98 0.68 -3.55 5.23
C TYR A 98 -0.28 -2.88 4.25
N LEU A 99 -0.27 -3.28 2.98
CA LEU A 99 -1.15 -2.72 1.95
C LEU A 99 -2.63 -2.94 2.26
N PHE A 100 -2.98 -4.15 2.71
CA PHE A 100 -4.35 -4.46 3.14
C PHE A 100 -4.78 -3.58 4.32
N GLY A 101 -3.90 -3.42 5.31
CA GLY A 101 -4.16 -2.59 6.49
C GLY A 101 -4.44 -1.13 6.13
N ILE A 102 -3.57 -0.48 5.34
CA ILE A 102 -3.77 0.93 4.98
C ILE A 102 -5.00 1.14 4.09
N ILE A 103 -5.35 0.18 3.23
CA ILE A 103 -6.57 0.27 2.41
C ILE A 103 -7.82 0.08 3.27
N SER A 104 -7.79 -0.85 4.24
CA SER A 104 -8.90 -1.02 5.19
C SER A 104 -9.11 0.22 6.04
N LEU A 105 -8.04 0.83 6.57
CA LEU A 105 -8.11 2.11 7.26
C LEU A 105 -8.70 3.21 6.37
N PHE A 106 -8.27 3.28 5.11
CA PHE A 106 -8.83 4.23 4.17
C PHE A 106 -10.35 4.06 3.98
N GLU A 107 -10.83 2.83 3.81
CA GLU A 107 -12.27 2.55 3.70
C GLU A 107 -13.03 2.96 4.97
N MET A 108 -12.46 2.73 6.16
CA MET A 108 -13.02 3.18 7.44
C MET A 108 -13.13 4.70 7.51
N HIS A 109 -12.06 5.42 7.15
CA HIS A 109 -12.07 6.89 7.11
C HIS A 109 -13.08 7.43 6.11
N LEU A 110 -13.25 6.79 4.94
CA LEU A 110 -14.30 7.19 4.00
C LEU A 110 -15.70 7.03 4.62
N ASN A 111 -15.97 5.94 5.35
CA ASN A 111 -17.24 5.76 6.06
C ASN A 111 -17.48 6.86 7.10
N SER A 112 -16.46 7.18 7.90
CA SER A 112 -16.55 8.25 8.91
C SER A 112 -16.86 9.60 8.26
N TRP A 113 -16.21 9.95 7.15
CA TRP A 113 -16.48 11.20 6.44
C TRP A 113 -17.83 11.22 5.72
N ILE A 114 -18.31 10.06 5.23
CA ILE A 114 -19.67 9.98 4.69
C ILE A 114 -20.69 10.27 5.80
N ASN A 115 -20.57 9.64 6.96
CA ASN A 115 -21.45 9.89 8.10
C ASN A 115 -21.40 11.36 8.55
N TYR A 116 -20.20 11.99 8.53
CA TYR A 116 -20.03 13.40 8.91
C TYR A 116 -20.71 14.37 7.95
N PHE A 117 -20.53 14.18 6.64
CA PHE A 117 -21.09 15.07 5.62
C PHE A 117 -22.54 14.75 5.22
N TYR A 118 -23.02 13.56 5.57
CA TYR A 118 -24.38 13.08 5.31
C TYR A 118 -25.01 12.52 6.59
N PRO A 119 -25.36 13.40 7.54
CA PRO A 119 -25.96 12.95 8.81
C PRO A 119 -27.28 12.22 8.58
N ASP A 120 -27.69 11.43 9.57
CA ASP A 120 -28.95 10.67 9.59
C ASP A 120 -29.15 9.75 8.38
N ASN A 121 -28.05 9.19 7.87
CA ASN A 121 -28.02 8.33 6.67
C ASN A 121 -28.57 9.01 5.41
N SER A 122 -28.55 10.34 5.33
CA SER A 122 -29.03 11.08 4.15
C SER A 122 -28.29 10.72 2.86
N TRP A 123 -27.14 10.05 2.96
CA TRP A 123 -26.38 9.49 1.84
C TRP A 123 -27.16 8.43 1.04
N GLU A 124 -28.16 7.76 1.65
CA GLU A 124 -28.96 6.73 0.97
C GLU A 124 -29.68 7.26 -0.27
N SER A 125 -30.20 8.49 -0.18
CA SER A 125 -30.89 9.16 -1.29
C SER A 125 -29.95 9.56 -2.44
N GLU A 126 -28.65 9.61 -2.19
CA GLU A 126 -27.62 10.00 -3.15
C GLU A 126 -27.03 8.81 -3.93
N VAL A 127 -27.29 7.58 -3.48
CA VAL A 127 -26.83 6.34 -4.11
C VAL A 127 -27.92 5.81 -5.05
N PRO A 128 -27.59 5.31 -6.24
CA PRO A 128 -28.57 4.71 -7.15
C PRO A 128 -29.33 3.55 -6.48
N GLU A 129 -30.66 3.50 -6.69
CA GLU A 129 -31.59 2.55 -6.07
C GLU A 129 -31.09 1.09 -6.12
N LYS A 130 -30.63 0.64 -7.28
CA LYS A 130 -30.07 -0.71 -7.43
C LYS A 130 -28.87 -0.99 -6.52
N ARG A 131 -28.02 0.02 -6.28
CA ARG A 131 -26.85 -0.10 -5.41
C ARG A 131 -27.24 -0.16 -3.94
N ILE A 132 -28.27 0.60 -3.56
CA ILE A 132 -28.86 0.53 -2.23
C ILE A 132 -29.47 -0.86 -2.00
N GLU A 133 -30.22 -1.39 -2.95
CA GLU A 133 -30.79 -2.74 -2.88
C GLU A 133 -29.69 -3.80 -2.70
N ASP A 134 -28.61 -3.73 -3.48
CA ASP A 134 -27.47 -4.64 -3.33
C ASP A 134 -26.79 -4.53 -1.95
N ALA A 135 -26.72 -3.30 -1.38
CA ALA A 135 -26.18 -3.07 -0.05
C ALA A 135 -27.10 -3.67 1.04
N TYR A 136 -28.42 -3.49 0.96
CA TYR A 136 -29.39 -4.10 1.88
C TYR A 136 -29.31 -5.63 1.80
N ASN A 137 -29.27 -6.22 0.62
CA ASN A 137 -29.12 -7.67 0.45
C ASN A 137 -27.84 -8.21 1.12
N THR A 138 -26.75 -7.43 1.04
CA THR A 138 -25.47 -7.77 1.69
C THR A 138 -25.57 -7.62 3.21
N TYR A 139 -26.19 -6.55 3.68
CA TYR A 139 -26.42 -6.25 5.10
C TYR A 139 -27.24 -7.36 5.76
N ASP A 140 -28.42 -7.69 5.20
CA ASP A 140 -29.32 -8.70 5.74
C ASP A 140 -28.66 -10.09 5.82
N LYS A 141 -27.90 -10.47 4.78
CA LYS A 141 -27.14 -11.71 4.76
C LYS A 141 -26.08 -11.77 5.86
N ARG A 142 -25.36 -10.67 6.08
CA ARG A 142 -24.29 -10.60 7.10
C ARG A 142 -24.85 -10.50 8.50
N LYS A 143 -25.91 -9.73 8.69
CA LYS A 143 -26.65 -9.62 9.96
C LYS A 143 -27.23 -10.97 10.39
N GLY A 144 -27.75 -11.75 9.45
CA GLY A 144 -28.19 -13.13 9.68
C GLY A 144 -27.07 -14.07 10.15
N ASN A 145 -25.81 -13.71 9.93
CA ASN A 145 -24.62 -14.42 10.41
C ASN A 145 -24.00 -13.81 11.68
N ASN A 146 -24.76 -13.00 12.44
CA ASN A 146 -24.32 -12.30 13.66
C ASN A 146 -23.09 -11.38 13.45
N GLN A 147 -22.95 -10.78 12.26
CA GLN A 147 -21.94 -9.76 12.02
C GLN A 147 -22.54 -8.38 12.33
N ASP A 148 -21.89 -7.65 13.23
CA ASP A 148 -22.27 -6.26 13.54
C ASP A 148 -21.66 -5.35 12.46
N LEU A 149 -22.52 -4.82 11.59
CA LEU A 149 -22.13 -3.99 10.45
C LEU A 149 -23.18 -2.89 10.25
N SER A 150 -22.75 -1.73 9.81
CA SER A 150 -23.64 -0.71 9.29
C SER A 150 -24.01 -0.96 7.81
N LEU A 151 -25.11 -0.39 7.36
CA LEU A 151 -25.50 -0.45 5.94
C LEU A 151 -24.42 0.21 5.05
N LEU A 152 -23.81 1.29 5.52
CA LEU A 152 -22.73 2.02 4.82
C LEU A 152 -21.52 1.13 4.54
N GLU A 153 -21.17 0.21 5.46
CA GLU A 153 -20.09 -0.75 5.26
C GLU A 153 -20.38 -1.77 4.17
N CYS A 154 -21.65 -1.96 3.83
CA CYS A 154 -22.09 -2.83 2.75
C CYS A 154 -22.00 -2.18 1.36
N LEU A 155 -21.77 -0.87 1.28
CA LEU A 155 -21.50 -0.18 0.02
C LEU A 155 -20.13 -0.55 -0.56
N GLN A 156 -20.06 -0.55 -1.88
CA GLN A 156 -18.77 -0.73 -2.57
C GLN A 156 -17.92 0.53 -2.49
N LEU A 157 -16.60 0.38 -2.62
CA LEU A 157 -15.67 1.52 -2.58
C LEU A 157 -15.99 2.59 -3.63
N CYS A 158 -16.47 2.18 -4.83
CA CYS A 158 -16.90 3.12 -5.85
C CYS A 158 -18.12 3.96 -5.44
N ASP A 159 -19.06 3.41 -4.66
CA ASP A 159 -20.24 4.15 -4.19
C ASP A 159 -19.81 5.20 -3.14
N LYS A 160 -18.93 4.82 -2.22
CA LYS A 160 -18.31 5.72 -1.22
C LYS A 160 -17.54 6.86 -1.88
N ARG A 161 -16.76 6.55 -2.93
CA ARG A 161 -16.09 7.55 -3.76
C ARG A 161 -17.07 8.54 -4.37
N ASP A 162 -18.14 8.04 -4.98
CA ASP A 162 -19.10 8.88 -5.70
C ASP A 162 -19.86 9.81 -4.73
N LEU A 163 -20.18 9.34 -3.53
CA LEU A 163 -20.76 10.16 -2.45
C LEU A 163 -19.82 11.31 -2.06
N LEU A 164 -18.59 11.01 -1.68
CA LEU A 164 -17.64 12.02 -1.25
C LEU A 164 -17.20 12.95 -2.39
N ALA A 165 -17.17 12.47 -3.63
CA ALA A 165 -16.90 13.30 -4.80
C ALA A 165 -18.01 14.34 -5.09
N LYS A 166 -19.25 14.12 -4.60
CA LYS A 166 -20.35 15.09 -4.67
C LYS A 166 -20.25 16.17 -3.57
N SER A 167 -19.72 15.83 -2.39
CA SER A 167 -19.60 16.77 -1.28
C SER A 167 -18.56 17.85 -1.57
N GLU A 168 -18.99 19.11 -1.69
CA GLU A 168 -18.09 20.26 -1.88
C GLU A 168 -17.23 20.50 -0.64
N ASP A 169 -17.80 20.34 0.55
CA ASP A 169 -17.11 20.53 1.81
C ASP A 169 -15.99 19.50 1.99
N PHE A 170 -16.26 18.22 1.71
CA PHE A 170 -15.23 17.19 1.70
C PHE A 170 -14.08 17.53 0.74
N LYS A 171 -14.40 17.94 -0.48
CA LYS A 171 -13.38 18.28 -1.49
C LYS A 171 -12.53 19.47 -1.05
N LYS A 172 -13.15 20.50 -0.49
CA LYS A 172 -12.46 21.67 0.06
C LYS A 172 -11.56 21.27 1.22
N ASP A 173 -12.06 20.47 2.14
CA ASP A 173 -11.37 20.02 3.33
C ASP A 173 -10.12 19.20 3.04
N PHE A 174 -10.18 18.37 2.01
CA PHE A 174 -9.09 17.48 1.62
C PHE A 174 -8.29 17.97 0.40
N ASP A 175 -8.53 19.19 -0.10
CA ASP A 175 -7.87 19.76 -1.30
C ASP A 175 -8.01 18.88 -2.55
N PHE A 176 -9.15 18.25 -2.71
CA PHE A 176 -9.45 17.48 -3.88
C PHE A 176 -10.32 18.23 -4.88
N SER A 177 -9.99 18.15 -6.16
CA SER A 177 -11.01 18.29 -7.20
C SER A 177 -11.71 16.92 -7.38
N LYS A 178 -12.96 16.96 -7.88
CA LYS A 178 -13.72 15.74 -8.19
C LYS A 178 -12.89 14.73 -8.98
N ASN A 179 -12.23 15.17 -10.07
CA ASN A 179 -11.45 14.29 -10.93
C ASN A 179 -10.20 13.73 -10.23
N LYS A 180 -9.54 14.52 -9.36
CA LYS A 180 -8.36 14.08 -8.61
C LYS A 180 -8.74 13.02 -7.58
N PHE A 181 -9.88 13.20 -6.90
CA PHE A 181 -10.37 12.24 -5.92
C PHE A 181 -10.82 10.94 -6.62
N ASP A 182 -11.66 11.04 -7.65
CA ASP A 182 -12.10 9.89 -8.45
C ASP A 182 -10.90 9.06 -8.96
N THR A 183 -9.93 9.72 -9.57
CA THR A 183 -8.72 9.04 -10.07
C THR A 183 -7.94 8.36 -8.93
N PHE A 184 -7.78 9.02 -7.79
CA PHE A 184 -7.07 8.48 -6.64
C PHE A 184 -7.76 7.22 -6.10
N VAL A 185 -9.06 7.28 -5.83
CA VAL A 185 -9.81 6.13 -5.29
C VAL A 185 -9.81 4.96 -6.28
N LYS A 186 -9.94 5.22 -7.58
CA LYS A 186 -9.82 4.17 -8.62
C LYS A 186 -8.44 3.47 -8.59
N GLN A 187 -7.36 4.19 -8.31
CA GLN A 187 -6.04 3.58 -8.16
C GLN A 187 -5.95 2.72 -6.90
N VAL A 188 -6.52 3.19 -5.78
CA VAL A 188 -6.62 2.40 -4.54
C VAL A 188 -7.44 1.13 -4.77
N GLU A 189 -8.59 1.25 -5.43
CA GLU A 189 -9.46 0.12 -5.78
C GLU A 189 -8.73 -0.92 -6.65
N LYS A 190 -7.91 -0.46 -7.61
CA LYS A 190 -7.08 -1.36 -8.42
C LYS A 190 -6.09 -2.14 -7.54
N ILE A 191 -5.37 -1.47 -6.63
CA ILE A 191 -4.44 -2.15 -5.72
C ILE A 191 -5.19 -3.16 -4.83
N ARG A 192 -6.34 -2.77 -4.26
CA ARG A 192 -7.19 -3.65 -3.45
C ARG A 192 -7.61 -4.91 -4.21
N ASN A 193 -8.04 -4.75 -5.45
CA ASN A 193 -8.49 -5.88 -6.27
C ASN A 193 -7.33 -6.81 -6.62
N GLU A 194 -6.15 -6.28 -6.93
CA GLU A 194 -4.95 -7.09 -7.13
C GLU A 194 -4.56 -7.85 -5.85
N LEU A 195 -4.65 -7.22 -4.68
CA LEU A 195 -4.42 -7.88 -3.39
C LEU A 195 -5.39 -9.03 -3.13
N ALA A 196 -6.67 -8.85 -3.49
CA ALA A 196 -7.72 -9.85 -3.26
C ALA A 196 -7.65 -11.03 -4.25
N HIS A 197 -7.29 -10.78 -5.51
CA HIS A 197 -7.38 -11.75 -6.59
C HIS A 197 -6.03 -12.34 -7.01
N SER A 198 -4.93 -11.65 -6.72
CA SER A 198 -3.60 -12.10 -7.12
C SER A 198 -3.06 -13.17 -6.18
N GLN A 199 -3.04 -14.42 -6.64
CA GLN A 199 -2.34 -15.50 -5.92
C GLN A 199 -0.82 -15.42 -6.08
N ASN A 200 -0.32 -14.88 -7.19
CA ASN A 200 1.10 -14.95 -7.56
C ASN A 200 1.84 -13.61 -7.65
N SER A 201 1.24 -12.53 -8.14
CA SER A 201 1.93 -11.24 -8.22
C SER A 201 0.97 -10.06 -8.27
N ILE A 202 1.17 -9.10 -7.36
CA ILE A 202 0.48 -7.82 -7.33
C ILE A 202 1.02 -6.89 -8.45
N ILE A 203 2.28 -7.12 -8.89
CA ILE A 203 3.01 -6.19 -9.77
C ILE A 203 2.73 -6.42 -11.25
N SER A 204 2.28 -7.60 -11.67
CA SER A 204 2.22 -7.98 -13.09
C SER A 204 1.46 -6.96 -13.97
N ASN A 205 0.61 -6.11 -13.37
CA ASN A 205 -0.19 -5.11 -14.07
C ASN A 205 -0.10 -3.69 -13.48
N ILE A 206 0.85 -3.42 -12.58
CA ILE A 206 0.96 -2.13 -11.89
C ILE A 206 2.21 -1.38 -12.37
N ASN A 207 2.03 -0.15 -12.87
CA ASN A 207 3.11 0.77 -13.10
C ASN A 207 3.72 1.19 -11.74
N TRP A 208 5.00 0.86 -11.49
CA TRP A 208 5.64 1.06 -10.20
C TRP A 208 5.61 2.51 -9.70
N PRO A 209 5.99 3.53 -10.49
CA PRO A 209 5.88 4.92 -10.07
C PRO A 209 4.45 5.33 -9.69
N LEU A 210 3.45 4.86 -10.43
CA LEU A 210 2.05 5.14 -10.12
C LEU A 210 1.61 4.45 -8.82
N PHE A 211 2.05 3.22 -8.59
CA PHE A 211 1.81 2.49 -7.36
C PHE A 211 2.39 3.23 -6.15
N VAL A 212 3.66 3.60 -6.20
CA VAL A 212 4.33 4.36 -5.12
C VAL A 212 3.63 5.68 -4.84
N LYS A 213 3.26 6.42 -5.89
CA LYS A 213 2.50 7.67 -5.77
C LYS A 213 1.14 7.43 -5.10
N THR A 214 0.45 6.34 -5.44
CA THR A 214 -0.86 6.02 -4.87
C THR A 214 -0.75 5.67 -3.40
N VAL A 215 0.21 4.83 -3.01
CA VAL A 215 0.46 4.47 -1.60
C VAL A 215 0.84 5.70 -0.78
N SER A 216 1.78 6.54 -1.26
CA SER A 216 2.16 7.78 -0.58
C SER A 216 0.97 8.73 -0.39
N ARG A 217 0.09 8.83 -1.37
CA ARG A 217 -1.11 9.66 -1.27
C ARG A 217 -2.14 9.08 -0.30
N LEU A 218 -2.20 7.76 -0.22
CA LEU A 218 -3.06 7.06 0.73
C LEU A 218 -2.63 7.35 2.17
N GLU A 219 -1.32 7.23 2.47
CA GLU A 219 -0.77 7.61 3.78
C GLU A 219 -1.02 9.08 4.11
N GLN A 220 -0.78 9.99 3.15
CA GLN A 220 -1.05 11.43 3.34
C GLN A 220 -2.53 11.71 3.62
N PHE A 221 -3.44 11.01 2.94
CA PHE A 221 -4.87 11.13 3.21
C PHE A 221 -5.21 10.68 4.63
N LEU A 222 -4.69 9.53 5.07
CA LEU A 222 -4.93 9.01 6.42
C LEU A 222 -4.42 9.99 7.48
N THR A 223 -3.18 10.46 7.37
CA THR A 223 -2.62 11.46 8.29
C THR A 223 -3.49 12.73 8.35
N LYS A 224 -3.85 13.29 7.19
CA LYS A 224 -4.69 14.49 7.14
C LYS A 224 -6.09 14.25 7.70
N SER A 225 -6.63 13.04 7.52
CA SER A 225 -7.92 12.64 8.07
C SER A 225 -7.88 12.56 9.59
N ASP A 226 -6.84 11.96 10.17
CA ASP A 226 -6.63 11.88 11.62
C ASP A 226 -6.52 13.29 12.23
N GLU A 227 -5.67 14.15 11.66
CA GLU A 227 -5.51 15.56 12.09
C GLU A 227 -6.84 16.32 12.10
N LYS A 228 -7.69 16.08 11.10
CA LYS A 228 -9.01 16.72 11.04
C LYS A 228 -9.98 16.20 12.09
N VAL A 229 -9.99 14.88 12.31
CA VAL A 229 -10.81 14.26 13.37
C VAL A 229 -10.40 14.82 14.74
N GLU A 230 -9.10 14.88 15.03
CA GLU A 230 -8.58 15.46 16.29
C GLU A 230 -8.99 16.91 16.45
N LYS A 231 -8.87 17.71 15.38
CA LYS A 231 -9.28 19.13 15.39
C LYS A 231 -10.76 19.29 15.70
N ILE A 232 -11.64 18.56 15.01
CA ILE A 232 -13.08 18.63 15.25
C ILE A 232 -13.41 18.17 16.68
N ALA A 233 -12.76 17.11 17.19
CA ALA A 233 -12.93 16.66 18.57
C ALA A 233 -12.52 17.74 19.59
N SER A 234 -11.42 18.45 19.34
CA SER A 234 -10.94 19.52 20.23
C SER A 234 -11.81 20.78 20.21
N GLU A 235 -12.50 21.06 19.11
CA GLU A 235 -13.41 22.20 18.97
C GLU A 235 -14.80 21.96 19.60
N GLY A 236 -15.02 20.78 20.22
CA GLY A 236 -16.23 20.48 20.99
C GLY A 236 -17.49 20.26 20.15
N ASN A 237 -17.36 20.05 18.85
CA ASN A 237 -18.46 19.59 18.02
C ASN A 237 -18.73 18.11 18.33
N ASP A 238 -19.98 17.77 18.59
CA ASP A 238 -20.46 16.43 18.95
C ASP A 238 -20.00 15.34 17.94
N LEU A 239 -18.83 14.79 18.21
CA LEU A 239 -18.22 13.71 17.45
C LEU A 239 -18.30 12.36 18.16
N GLN A 240 -19.25 12.20 19.07
CA GLN A 240 -19.45 10.88 19.71
C GLN A 240 -19.66 9.78 18.67
N ASP A 241 -20.19 10.10 17.47
CA ASP A 241 -20.40 9.12 16.40
C ASP A 241 -19.18 8.85 15.51
N LEU A 242 -18.17 9.73 15.49
CA LEU A 242 -16.93 9.50 14.74
C LEU A 242 -15.88 8.72 15.54
N LEU A 243 -15.94 8.77 16.87
CA LEU A 243 -15.00 8.12 17.77
C LEU A 243 -15.36 6.67 18.13
N VAL A 244 -16.43 6.11 17.62
CA VAL A 244 -16.76 4.68 17.76
C VAL A 244 -15.73 3.77 17.05
N LEU A 245 -14.70 4.34 16.43
CA LEU A 245 -13.56 3.59 15.88
C LEU A 245 -12.46 3.30 16.90
N SER A 246 -12.57 3.77 18.13
CA SER A 246 -11.63 3.40 19.18
C SER A 246 -12.18 2.21 19.95
N VAL A 247 -11.74 1.01 19.54
CA VAL A 247 -11.47 -0.17 20.37
C VAL A 247 -12.19 -0.17 21.71
N GLU A 248 -13.33 -0.85 21.78
CA GLU A 248 -13.70 -1.49 23.04
C GLU A 248 -12.86 -2.77 23.21
N PRO A 249 -12.35 -3.03 24.42
CA PRO A 249 -11.39 -4.09 24.72
C PRO A 249 -11.93 -5.51 24.53
#